data_96aa6177247c0feca970f5fcf28335d4
#
_entry.id   96aa6177247c0feca970f5fcf28335d4
#
_cell.length_a   1.000
_cell.length_b   1.000
_cell.length_c   1.000
_cell.angle_alpha   90.00
_cell.angle_beta   90.00
_cell.angle_gamma   90.00
#
_symmetry.space_group_name_H-M   'P 1'
#
loop_
_entity.id
_entity.type
_entity.pdbx_description
1 polymer ?
#
loop_
_entity_poly.entity_id
_entity_poly.type
_entity_poly.pdbx_seq_one_letter_code
_entity_poly.pdbx_strand_id
1 'polypeptide(L)'
;MNEIQELKNRREQTILEKETLERELIPYAAALDDYEVMQSLEDNLRYKITDKKREVGYRERDIETLDKKIHRRETLANHQSMMAGYIEAITTWKADEVELNQKRDSISTRLEQVRQQAHEDMAKARQAETDAATAYAQAVAWGDEEGEKNANNDAQKAAKHLTSAAEHHRRQQLIITALEQEIVTIDRHISEAQKTRADIENQASRLANTVLEEKWNAAAIALLEVGGKLWAAQRLINRDPIALTNLKIPEQG
;
A
#
# COMPACT_ATOMS: atom_id res chain seq x y z
N MET A 1 20.55 16.11 20.27
CA MET A 1 21.06 16.88 19.10
C MET A 1 22.56 16.66 18.87
N ASN A 2 23.37 16.53 19.91
CA ASN A 2 24.86 16.37 19.78
C ASN A 2 25.24 15.05 19.04
N GLU A 3 24.63 13.91 19.41
CA GLU A 3 24.97 12.59 18.87
C GLU A 3 24.71 12.49 17.34
N ILE A 4 23.59 13.02 16.84
CA ILE A 4 23.27 13.03 15.39
C ILE A 4 24.31 13.85 14.64
N GLN A 5 24.71 15.00 15.17
CA GLN A 5 25.73 15.85 14.54
C GLN A 5 27.10 15.17 14.55
N GLU A 6 27.47 14.48 15.61
CA GLU A 6 28.70 13.70 15.68
C GLU A 6 28.74 12.57 14.64
N LEU A 7 27.62 11.85 14.48
CA LEU A 7 27.51 10.82 13.43
C LEU A 7 27.62 11.42 12.03
N LYS A 8 26.99 12.57 11.78
CA LYS A 8 27.12 13.30 10.50
C LYS A 8 28.54 13.74 10.22
N ASN A 9 29.20 14.33 11.19
CA ASN A 9 30.61 14.76 11.06
C ASN A 9 31.53 13.56 10.78
N ARG A 10 31.31 12.43 11.47
CA ARG A 10 32.07 11.20 11.23
C ARG A 10 31.82 10.64 9.82
N ARG A 11 30.57 10.69 9.35
CA ARG A 11 30.22 10.29 7.99
C ARG A 11 30.94 11.15 6.95
N GLU A 12 30.94 12.48 7.11
CA GLU A 12 31.65 13.40 6.21
C GLU A 12 33.16 13.12 6.20
N GLN A 13 33.76 12.89 7.36
CA GLN A 13 35.17 12.50 7.45
C GLN A 13 35.44 11.19 6.68
N THR A 14 34.60 10.17 6.84
CA THR A 14 34.75 8.89 6.14
C THR A 14 34.61 9.05 4.62
N ILE A 15 33.72 9.97 4.16
CA ILE A 15 33.60 10.31 2.73
C ILE A 15 34.89 10.95 2.22
N LEU A 16 35.47 11.90 2.94
CA LEU A 16 36.74 12.53 2.57
C LEU A 16 37.91 11.53 2.51
N GLU A 17 37.94 10.59 3.45
CA GLU A 17 38.90 9.48 3.45
C GLU A 17 38.74 8.59 2.20
N LYS A 18 37.50 8.24 1.84
CA LYS A 18 37.18 7.49 0.63
C LYS A 18 37.64 8.23 -0.62
N GLU A 19 37.27 9.50 -0.76
CA GLU A 19 37.66 10.32 -1.91
C GLU A 19 39.18 10.47 -2.03
N THR A 20 39.90 10.50 -0.90
CA THR A 20 41.36 10.54 -0.89
C THR A 20 41.95 9.24 -1.45
N LEU A 21 41.45 8.09 -1.01
CA LEU A 21 41.83 6.76 -1.50
C LEU A 21 41.52 6.61 -3.00
N GLU A 22 40.37 7.10 -3.45
CA GLU A 22 40.01 7.08 -4.89
C GLU A 22 40.94 7.96 -5.72
N ARG A 23 41.33 9.15 -5.24
CA ARG A 23 42.30 10.00 -5.92
C ARG A 23 43.68 9.34 -5.97
N GLU A 24 44.10 8.64 -4.92
CA GLU A 24 45.36 7.89 -4.89
C GLU A 24 45.36 6.67 -5.84
N LEU A 25 44.18 6.15 -6.21
CA LEU A 25 44.06 5.09 -7.22
C LEU A 25 44.36 5.55 -8.64
N ILE A 26 44.06 6.81 -8.96
CA ILE A 26 44.20 7.35 -10.31
C ILE A 26 45.62 7.16 -10.90
N PRO A 27 46.72 7.55 -10.20
CA PRO A 27 48.05 7.38 -10.73
C PRO A 27 48.47 5.91 -10.88
N TYR A 28 47.98 5.01 -10.01
CA TYR A 28 48.25 3.58 -10.15
C TYR A 28 47.53 2.96 -11.35
N ALA A 29 46.28 3.37 -11.60
CA ALA A 29 45.53 2.93 -12.77
C ALA A 29 46.16 3.45 -14.06
N ALA A 30 46.53 4.72 -14.10
CA ALA A 30 47.21 5.32 -15.25
C ALA A 30 48.58 4.66 -15.55
N ALA A 31 49.35 4.32 -14.49
CA ALA A 31 50.61 3.61 -14.65
C ALA A 31 50.45 2.15 -15.15
N LEU A 32 49.29 1.53 -14.92
CA LEU A 32 48.98 0.17 -15.40
C LEU A 32 48.58 0.17 -16.89
N ASP A 33 48.01 1.28 -17.38
CA ASP A 33 47.62 1.46 -18.78
C ASP A 33 48.81 1.84 -19.68
N ASP A 34 49.99 2.14 -19.09
CA ASP A 34 51.19 2.47 -19.84
C ASP A 34 51.84 1.18 -20.40
N TYR A 35 51.96 1.08 -21.72
CA TYR A 35 52.35 -0.13 -22.44
C TYR A 35 53.83 -0.55 -22.23
N GLU A 36 54.65 0.27 -21.57
CA GLU A 36 56.07 0.03 -21.33
C GLU A 36 56.38 -0.57 -19.92
N VAL A 37 55.36 -0.95 -19.13
CA VAL A 37 55.55 -1.42 -17.76
C VAL A 37 56.11 -2.86 -17.75
N MET A 38 57.29 -3.06 -17.16
CA MET A 38 57.86 -4.39 -16.92
C MET A 38 56.92 -5.28 -16.10
N GLN A 39 56.78 -6.56 -16.46
CA GLN A 39 55.86 -7.54 -15.88
C GLN A 39 55.92 -7.63 -14.32
N SER A 40 57.13 -7.50 -13.74
CA SER A 40 57.34 -7.48 -12.29
C SER A 40 56.78 -6.20 -11.61
N LEU A 41 56.71 -5.09 -12.31
CA LEU A 41 56.10 -3.84 -11.82
C LEU A 41 54.59 -3.88 -11.94
N GLU A 42 54.07 -4.55 -12.95
CA GLU A 42 52.65 -4.77 -13.19
C GLU A 42 51.97 -5.52 -12.02
N ASP A 43 52.56 -6.61 -11.54
CA ASP A 43 52.05 -7.40 -10.43
C ASP A 43 51.97 -6.56 -9.13
N ASN A 44 52.99 -5.74 -8.87
CA ASN A 44 52.99 -4.85 -7.69
C ASN A 44 51.93 -3.74 -7.81
N LEU A 45 51.76 -3.16 -8.99
CA LEU A 45 50.70 -2.17 -9.23
C LEU A 45 49.31 -2.77 -9.10
N ARG A 46 49.07 -3.95 -9.66
CA ARG A 46 47.82 -4.70 -9.52
C ARG A 46 47.51 -5.01 -8.06
N TYR A 47 48.47 -5.42 -7.27
CA TYR A 47 48.34 -5.64 -5.84
C TYR A 47 47.91 -4.37 -5.11
N LYS A 48 48.64 -3.23 -5.35
CA LYS A 48 48.33 -1.94 -4.72
C LYS A 48 46.93 -1.43 -5.09
N ILE A 49 46.53 -1.58 -6.36
CA ILE A 49 45.19 -1.21 -6.82
C ILE A 49 44.13 -2.07 -6.11
N THR A 50 44.37 -3.37 -6.03
CA THR A 50 43.43 -4.29 -5.37
C THR A 50 43.28 -3.98 -3.89
N ASP A 51 44.40 -3.69 -3.20
CA ASP A 51 44.41 -3.35 -1.79
C ASP A 51 43.69 -2.03 -1.52
N LYS A 52 43.96 -0.99 -2.29
CA LYS A 52 43.24 0.29 -2.18
C LYS A 52 41.76 0.20 -2.56
N LYS A 53 41.40 -0.59 -3.57
CA LYS A 53 39.99 -0.85 -3.88
C LYS A 53 39.27 -1.55 -2.71
N ARG A 54 39.96 -2.45 -2.01
CA ARG A 54 39.41 -3.09 -0.80
C ARG A 54 39.22 -2.06 0.33
N GLU A 55 40.16 -1.15 0.54
CA GLU A 55 40.03 -0.06 1.51
C GLU A 55 38.87 0.87 1.17
N VAL A 56 38.70 1.26 -0.10
CA VAL A 56 37.52 2.03 -0.56
C VAL A 56 36.23 1.27 -0.21
N GLY A 57 36.17 -0.03 -0.51
CA GLY A 57 35.00 -0.85 -0.16
C GLY A 57 34.74 -0.99 1.36
N TYR A 58 35.76 -0.85 2.22
CA TYR A 58 35.56 -0.74 3.67
C TYR A 58 34.93 0.60 4.02
N ARG A 59 35.43 1.73 3.46
CA ARG A 59 34.86 3.06 3.71
C ARG A 59 33.40 3.17 3.23
N GLU A 60 33.06 2.55 2.10
CA GLU A 60 31.68 2.50 1.61
C GLU A 60 30.74 1.79 2.60
N ARG A 61 31.15 0.67 3.18
CA ARG A 61 30.39 -0.05 4.20
C ARG A 61 30.26 0.73 5.51
N ASP A 62 31.33 1.46 5.89
CA ASP A 62 31.31 2.33 7.06
C ASP A 62 30.32 3.48 6.85
N ILE A 63 30.31 4.12 5.67
CA ILE A 63 29.35 5.17 5.29
C ILE A 63 27.93 4.62 5.35
N GLU A 64 27.65 3.46 4.75
CA GLU A 64 26.32 2.83 4.79
C GLU A 64 25.85 2.55 6.24
N THR A 65 26.78 2.09 7.08
CA THR A 65 26.51 1.83 8.50
C THR A 65 26.19 3.13 9.27
N LEU A 66 26.93 4.21 8.97
CA LEU A 66 26.70 5.53 9.57
C LEU A 66 25.36 6.12 9.09
N ASP A 67 25.02 5.98 7.80
CA ASP A 67 23.74 6.41 7.25
C ASP A 67 22.57 5.70 7.96
N LYS A 68 22.66 4.39 8.16
CA LYS A 68 21.64 3.63 8.90
C LYS A 68 21.50 4.12 10.36
N LYS A 69 22.62 4.42 11.02
CA LYS A 69 22.61 4.97 12.40
C LYS A 69 22.00 6.36 12.45
N ILE A 70 22.39 7.26 11.54
CA ILE A 70 21.85 8.62 11.44
C ILE A 70 20.34 8.56 11.21
N HIS A 71 19.91 7.80 10.21
CA HIS A 71 18.49 7.63 9.90
C HIS A 71 17.68 7.12 11.11
N ARG A 72 18.20 6.10 11.83
CA ARG A 72 17.55 5.58 13.04
C ARG A 72 17.41 6.66 14.12
N ARG A 73 18.48 7.46 14.38
CA ARG A 73 18.46 8.53 15.38
C ARG A 73 17.53 9.68 14.99
N GLU A 74 17.50 10.08 13.72
CA GLU A 74 16.57 11.09 13.20
C GLU A 74 15.12 10.61 13.30
N THR A 75 14.84 9.35 12.96
CA THR A 75 13.53 8.73 13.10
C THR A 75 13.06 8.73 14.56
N LEU A 76 13.95 8.35 15.50
CA LEU A 76 13.64 8.38 16.93
C LEU A 76 13.42 9.80 17.45
N ALA A 77 14.17 10.78 16.96
CA ALA A 77 13.99 12.18 17.35
C ALA A 77 12.63 12.75 16.85
N ASN A 78 12.19 12.33 15.69
CA ASN A 78 10.98 12.84 15.04
C ASN A 78 9.76 11.91 15.19
N HIS A 79 9.86 10.82 15.96
CA HIS A 79 8.84 9.76 16.00
C HIS A 79 7.44 10.24 16.34
N GLN A 80 7.31 11.25 17.23
CA GLN A 80 5.99 11.77 17.62
C GLN A 80 5.29 12.48 16.46
N SER A 81 6.03 13.34 15.74
CA SER A 81 5.50 14.04 14.57
C SER A 81 5.16 13.09 13.44
N MET A 82 6.03 12.10 13.18
CA MET A 82 5.79 11.07 12.15
C MET A 82 4.56 10.22 12.50
N MET A 83 4.42 9.81 13.76
CA MET A 83 3.27 9.03 14.22
C MET A 83 1.96 9.82 14.09
N ALA A 84 1.97 11.11 14.45
CA ALA A 84 0.81 11.98 14.27
C ALA A 84 0.40 12.08 12.81
N GLY A 85 1.36 12.24 11.90
CA GLY A 85 1.09 12.24 10.45
C GLY A 85 0.51 10.92 9.93
N TYR A 86 1.00 9.78 10.42
CA TYR A 86 0.42 8.47 10.06
C TYR A 86 -1.02 8.31 10.55
N ILE A 87 -1.31 8.73 11.79
CA ILE A 87 -2.67 8.67 12.36
C ILE A 87 -3.63 9.55 11.54
N GLU A 88 -3.22 10.76 11.19
CA GLU A 88 -4.01 11.66 10.35
C GLU A 88 -4.27 11.04 8.96
N ALA A 89 -3.22 10.54 8.31
CA ALA A 89 -3.35 9.90 7.00
C ALA A 89 -4.27 8.66 7.04
N ILE A 90 -4.14 7.79 8.05
CA ILE A 90 -5.02 6.63 8.23
C ILE A 90 -6.46 7.07 8.42
N THR A 91 -6.70 8.15 9.18
CA THR A 91 -8.03 8.67 9.44
C THR A 91 -8.67 9.21 8.14
N THR A 92 -7.90 9.94 7.34
CA THR A 92 -8.34 10.45 6.03
C THR A 92 -8.69 9.30 5.09
N TRP A 93 -7.81 8.32 4.92
CA TRP A 93 -8.07 7.18 4.05
C TRP A 93 -9.26 6.33 4.50
N LYS A 94 -9.51 6.21 5.81
CA LYS A 94 -10.74 5.56 6.33
C LYS A 94 -12.00 6.34 5.97
N ALA A 95 -11.95 7.67 6.03
CA ALA A 95 -13.09 8.51 5.63
C ALA A 95 -13.36 8.39 4.12
N ASP A 96 -12.33 8.42 3.29
CA ASP A 96 -12.43 8.24 1.84
C ASP A 96 -13.01 6.87 1.48
N GLU A 97 -12.57 5.80 2.17
CA GLU A 97 -13.10 4.44 1.99
C GLU A 97 -14.59 4.37 2.31
N VAL A 98 -15.04 5.02 3.39
CA VAL A 98 -16.47 5.11 3.75
C VAL A 98 -17.26 5.85 2.68
N GLU A 99 -16.76 6.98 2.18
CA GLU A 99 -17.42 7.74 1.12
C GLU A 99 -17.54 6.93 -0.19
N LEU A 100 -16.46 6.25 -0.59
CA LEU A 100 -16.45 5.40 -1.78
C LEU A 100 -17.44 4.23 -1.66
N ASN A 101 -17.53 3.59 -0.50
CA ASN A 101 -18.49 2.53 -0.26
C ASN A 101 -19.94 3.06 -0.32
N GLN A 102 -20.23 4.23 0.25
CA GLN A 102 -21.55 4.86 0.15
C GLN A 102 -21.92 5.17 -1.31
N LYS A 103 -20.99 5.68 -2.11
CA LYS A 103 -21.18 5.91 -3.56
C LYS A 103 -21.48 4.60 -4.29
N ARG A 104 -20.69 3.56 -4.02
CA ARG A 104 -20.86 2.22 -4.60
C ARG A 104 -22.28 1.67 -4.30
N ASP A 105 -22.70 1.73 -3.05
CA ASP A 105 -24.00 1.23 -2.61
C ASP A 105 -25.16 2.02 -3.24
N SER A 106 -25.01 3.34 -3.35
CA SER A 106 -26.00 4.20 -4.03
C SER A 106 -26.13 3.84 -5.52
N ILE A 107 -25.01 3.66 -6.22
CA ILE A 107 -25.01 3.27 -7.64
C ILE A 107 -25.56 1.86 -7.81
N SER A 108 -25.21 0.92 -6.94
CA SER A 108 -25.73 -0.45 -6.97
C SER A 108 -27.24 -0.49 -6.78
N THR A 109 -27.78 0.30 -5.85
CA THR A 109 -29.22 0.44 -5.65
C THR A 109 -29.89 1.03 -6.90
N ARG A 110 -29.28 2.05 -7.51
CA ARG A 110 -29.81 2.65 -8.72
C ARG A 110 -29.78 1.69 -9.91
N LEU A 111 -28.71 0.92 -10.04
CA LEU A 111 -28.55 -0.12 -11.07
C LEU A 111 -29.67 -1.16 -10.97
N GLU A 112 -29.96 -1.65 -9.76
CA GLU A 112 -31.01 -2.62 -9.54
C GLU A 112 -32.41 -2.06 -9.88
N GLN A 113 -32.68 -0.81 -9.47
CA GLN A 113 -33.94 -0.14 -9.82
C GLN A 113 -34.13 -0.02 -11.34
N VAL A 114 -33.08 0.37 -12.07
CA VAL A 114 -33.15 0.52 -13.53
C VAL A 114 -33.36 -0.84 -14.20
N ARG A 115 -32.67 -1.89 -13.73
CA ARG A 115 -32.83 -3.26 -14.24
C ARG A 115 -34.25 -3.78 -14.02
N GLN A 116 -34.77 -3.62 -12.82
CA GLN A 116 -36.12 -4.06 -12.49
C GLN A 116 -37.16 -3.32 -13.33
N GLN A 117 -37.07 -1.99 -13.41
CA GLN A 117 -37.99 -1.17 -14.22
C GLN A 117 -37.93 -1.57 -15.70
N ALA A 118 -36.73 -1.78 -16.27
CA ALA A 118 -36.55 -2.21 -17.64
C ALA A 118 -37.22 -3.57 -17.92
N HIS A 119 -37.07 -4.50 -16.99
CA HIS A 119 -37.68 -5.83 -17.10
C HIS A 119 -39.22 -5.77 -17.00
N GLU A 120 -39.76 -5.01 -16.03
CA GLU A 120 -41.20 -4.87 -15.83
C GLU A 120 -41.89 -4.20 -17.04
N ASP A 121 -41.32 -3.11 -17.55
CA ASP A 121 -41.87 -2.37 -18.70
C ASP A 121 -41.95 -3.27 -19.96
N MET A 122 -40.88 -4.03 -20.22
CA MET A 122 -40.86 -4.97 -21.32
C MET A 122 -41.84 -6.13 -21.12
N ALA A 123 -41.96 -6.67 -19.92
CA ALA A 123 -42.89 -7.74 -19.59
C ALA A 123 -44.36 -7.28 -19.81
N LYS A 124 -44.71 -6.09 -19.31
CA LYS A 124 -46.04 -5.47 -19.48
C LYS A 124 -46.37 -5.24 -20.96
N ALA A 125 -45.43 -4.72 -21.72
CA ALA A 125 -45.65 -4.47 -23.15
C ALA A 125 -45.85 -5.76 -23.97
N ARG A 126 -45.07 -6.81 -23.68
CA ARG A 126 -45.21 -8.14 -24.31
C ARG A 126 -46.55 -8.80 -23.94
N GLN A 127 -46.97 -8.70 -22.66
CA GLN A 127 -48.23 -9.24 -22.23
C GLN A 127 -49.40 -8.55 -22.94
N ALA A 128 -49.40 -7.21 -23.01
CA ALA A 128 -50.41 -6.43 -23.71
C ALA A 128 -50.52 -6.77 -25.20
N GLU A 129 -49.39 -7.01 -25.89
CA GLU A 129 -49.37 -7.45 -27.29
C GLU A 129 -50.01 -8.85 -27.41
N THR A 130 -49.61 -9.78 -26.53
CA THR A 130 -50.14 -11.15 -26.57
C THR A 130 -51.67 -11.19 -26.33
N ASP A 131 -52.13 -10.40 -25.35
CA ASP A 131 -53.53 -10.30 -25.02
C ASP A 131 -54.36 -9.70 -26.16
N ALA A 132 -53.85 -8.64 -26.79
CA ALA A 132 -54.47 -7.99 -27.93
C ALA A 132 -54.51 -8.92 -29.20
N ALA A 133 -53.42 -9.65 -29.48
CA ALA A 133 -53.36 -10.63 -30.55
C ALA A 133 -54.33 -11.79 -30.34
N THR A 134 -54.47 -12.25 -29.09
CA THR A 134 -55.40 -13.30 -28.70
C THR A 134 -56.86 -12.84 -28.90
N ALA A 135 -57.19 -11.63 -28.46
CA ALA A 135 -58.52 -11.04 -28.64
C ALA A 135 -58.86 -10.86 -30.10
N TYR A 136 -57.94 -10.42 -30.93
CA TYR A 136 -58.10 -10.32 -32.39
C TYR A 136 -58.37 -11.67 -33.01
N ALA A 137 -57.59 -12.70 -32.68
CA ALA A 137 -57.75 -14.05 -33.20
C ALA A 137 -59.14 -14.66 -32.85
N GLN A 138 -59.65 -14.38 -31.63
CA GLN A 138 -60.95 -14.80 -31.15
C GLN A 138 -62.09 -14.12 -31.95
N ALA A 139 -62.02 -12.79 -32.16
CA ALA A 139 -63.00 -12.03 -32.88
C ALA A 139 -63.10 -12.53 -34.35
N VAL A 140 -61.98 -12.79 -35.00
CA VAL A 140 -61.90 -13.40 -36.35
C VAL A 140 -62.55 -14.79 -36.37
N ALA A 141 -62.25 -15.63 -35.38
CA ALA A 141 -62.79 -17.00 -35.30
C ALA A 141 -64.30 -17.04 -35.12
N TRP A 142 -64.88 -16.01 -34.44
CA TRP A 142 -66.33 -15.93 -34.21
C TRP A 142 -67.10 -15.18 -35.30
N GLY A 143 -66.40 -14.54 -36.26
CA GLY A 143 -67.00 -13.77 -37.35
C GLY A 143 -67.67 -12.47 -36.92
N ASP A 144 -67.22 -11.91 -35.81
CA ASP A 144 -67.69 -10.61 -35.24
C ASP A 144 -66.92 -9.45 -35.93
N GLU A 145 -67.53 -8.87 -36.98
CA GLU A 145 -66.89 -7.80 -37.79
C GLU A 145 -66.63 -6.55 -36.98
N GLU A 146 -67.43 -6.20 -35.98
CA GLU A 146 -67.21 -5.02 -35.16
C GLU A 146 -66.17 -5.31 -34.09
N GLY A 147 -66.19 -6.48 -33.46
CA GLY A 147 -65.17 -6.96 -32.52
C GLY A 147 -63.82 -7.11 -33.23
N GLU A 148 -63.77 -7.56 -34.49
CA GLU A 148 -62.52 -7.65 -35.24
C GLU A 148 -61.88 -6.29 -35.50
N LYS A 149 -62.66 -5.27 -35.91
CA LYS A 149 -62.14 -3.88 -36.10
C LYS A 149 -61.57 -3.30 -34.80
N ASN A 150 -62.29 -3.50 -33.71
CA ASN A 150 -61.83 -3.00 -32.40
C ASN A 150 -60.56 -3.72 -31.94
N ALA A 151 -60.53 -5.04 -32.02
CA ALA A 151 -59.37 -5.85 -31.62
C ALA A 151 -58.16 -5.58 -32.52
N ASN A 152 -58.35 -5.32 -33.83
CA ASN A 152 -57.27 -4.93 -34.73
C ASN A 152 -56.65 -3.56 -34.34
N ASN A 153 -57.50 -2.57 -33.97
CA ASN A 153 -57.03 -1.29 -33.49
C ASN A 153 -56.20 -1.42 -32.20
N ASP A 154 -56.66 -2.28 -31.29
CA ASP A 154 -55.96 -2.51 -30.00
C ASP A 154 -54.66 -3.31 -30.22
N ALA A 155 -54.62 -4.29 -31.15
CA ALA A 155 -53.41 -4.98 -31.56
C ALA A 155 -52.39 -4.01 -32.15
N GLN A 156 -52.83 -3.08 -33.02
CA GLN A 156 -51.93 -2.06 -33.56
C GLN A 156 -51.37 -1.11 -32.49
N LYS A 157 -52.16 -0.71 -31.50
CA LYS A 157 -51.70 0.10 -30.35
C LYS A 157 -50.70 -0.68 -29.51
N ALA A 158 -50.99 -1.93 -29.18
CA ALA A 158 -50.12 -2.80 -28.44
C ALA A 158 -48.77 -3.03 -29.13
N ALA A 159 -48.76 -3.26 -30.43
CA ALA A 159 -47.55 -3.41 -31.26
C ALA A 159 -46.69 -2.13 -31.25
N LYS A 160 -47.32 -0.95 -31.39
CA LYS A 160 -46.61 0.34 -31.26
C LYS A 160 -46.03 0.53 -29.88
N HIS A 161 -46.78 0.18 -28.82
CA HIS A 161 -46.33 0.25 -27.46
C HIS A 161 -45.14 -0.66 -27.22
N LEU A 162 -45.17 -1.93 -27.72
CA LEU A 162 -44.05 -2.84 -27.62
C LEU A 162 -42.78 -2.32 -28.32
N THR A 163 -42.94 -1.72 -29.50
CA THR A 163 -41.82 -1.11 -30.24
C THR A 163 -41.17 0.03 -29.41
N SER A 164 -42.02 0.90 -28.82
CA SER A 164 -41.56 1.98 -27.99
C SER A 164 -40.87 1.47 -26.72
N ALA A 165 -41.41 0.43 -26.04
CA ALA A 165 -40.84 -0.21 -24.89
C ALA A 165 -39.50 -0.88 -25.21
N ALA A 166 -39.36 -1.49 -26.37
CA ALA A 166 -38.09 -2.08 -26.84
C ALA A 166 -37.01 -1.04 -27.07
N GLU A 167 -37.36 0.11 -27.65
CA GLU A 167 -36.43 1.24 -27.79
C GLU A 167 -36.01 1.84 -26.44
N HIS A 168 -36.95 1.98 -25.50
CA HIS A 168 -36.68 2.43 -24.15
C HIS A 168 -35.75 1.44 -23.41
N HIS A 169 -36.05 0.14 -23.52
CA HIS A 169 -35.20 -0.91 -22.95
C HIS A 169 -33.75 -0.84 -23.48
N ARG A 170 -33.57 -0.64 -24.79
CA ARG A 170 -32.25 -0.49 -25.41
C ARG A 170 -31.48 0.69 -24.80
N ARG A 171 -32.15 1.82 -24.55
CA ARG A 171 -31.52 3.01 -23.88
C ARG A 171 -31.19 2.70 -22.42
N GLN A 172 -32.07 1.99 -21.71
CA GLN A 172 -31.81 1.57 -20.34
C GLN A 172 -30.61 0.62 -20.25
N GLN A 173 -30.40 -0.26 -21.24
CA GLN A 173 -29.21 -1.12 -21.29
C GLN A 173 -27.89 -0.33 -21.37
N LEU A 174 -27.86 0.80 -22.07
CA LEU A 174 -26.69 1.67 -22.08
C LEU A 174 -26.42 2.31 -20.71
N ILE A 175 -27.48 2.70 -20.00
CA ILE A 175 -27.37 3.23 -18.63
C ILE A 175 -26.88 2.14 -17.68
N ILE A 176 -27.41 0.92 -17.78
CA ILE A 176 -27.00 -0.24 -16.98
C ILE A 176 -25.50 -0.48 -17.18
N THR A 177 -25.05 -0.57 -18.44
CA THR A 177 -23.63 -0.77 -18.75
C THR A 177 -22.74 0.34 -18.17
N ALA A 178 -23.19 1.61 -18.26
CA ALA A 178 -22.44 2.72 -17.70
C ALA A 178 -22.35 2.66 -16.15
N LEU A 179 -23.46 2.31 -15.47
CA LEU A 179 -23.47 2.13 -14.02
C LEU A 179 -22.58 0.96 -13.56
N GLU A 180 -22.59 -0.15 -14.31
CA GLU A 180 -21.70 -1.30 -14.05
C GLU A 180 -20.23 -0.90 -14.17
N GLN A 181 -19.86 -0.15 -15.21
CA GLN A 181 -18.50 0.34 -15.39
C GLN A 181 -18.07 1.30 -14.27
N GLU A 182 -19.00 2.15 -13.81
CA GLU A 182 -18.72 3.06 -12.68
C GLU A 182 -18.50 2.28 -11.38
N ILE A 183 -19.29 1.22 -11.11
CA ILE A 183 -19.06 0.33 -9.95
C ILE A 183 -17.67 -0.29 -10.01
N VAL A 184 -17.24 -0.81 -11.16
CA VAL A 184 -15.89 -1.38 -11.33
C VAL A 184 -14.81 -0.34 -11.06
N THR A 185 -15.03 0.90 -11.49
CA THR A 185 -14.09 2.00 -11.23
C THR A 185 -14.00 2.33 -9.75
N ILE A 186 -15.14 2.39 -9.05
CA ILE A 186 -15.17 2.65 -7.61
C ILE A 186 -14.53 1.48 -6.84
N ASP A 187 -14.82 0.23 -7.20
CA ASP A 187 -14.21 -0.95 -6.57
C ASP A 187 -12.67 -0.93 -6.69
N ARG A 188 -12.13 -0.48 -7.83
CA ARG A 188 -10.69 -0.28 -7.99
C ARG A 188 -10.17 0.81 -7.06
N HIS A 189 -10.84 1.95 -6.95
CA HIS A 189 -10.44 3.03 -6.04
C HIS A 189 -10.50 2.59 -4.57
N ILE A 190 -11.52 1.81 -4.17
CA ILE A 190 -11.61 1.23 -2.83
C ILE A 190 -10.39 0.32 -2.56
N SER A 191 -10.04 -0.54 -3.50
CA SER A 191 -8.88 -1.42 -3.38
C SER A 191 -7.57 -0.65 -3.26
N GLU A 192 -7.39 0.41 -4.04
CA GLU A 192 -6.22 1.30 -3.98
C GLU A 192 -6.15 2.04 -2.63
N ALA A 193 -7.27 2.56 -2.13
CA ALA A 193 -7.36 3.22 -0.83
C ALA A 193 -7.01 2.26 0.32
N GLN A 194 -7.55 1.04 0.31
CA GLN A 194 -7.26 0.00 1.30
C GLN A 194 -5.78 -0.38 1.30
N LYS A 195 -5.18 -0.56 0.12
CA LYS A 195 -3.76 -0.86 -0.01
C LYS A 195 -2.90 0.27 0.55
N THR A 196 -3.19 1.52 0.17
CA THR A 196 -2.44 2.68 0.66
C THR A 196 -2.54 2.82 2.17
N ARG A 197 -3.74 2.63 2.74
CA ARG A 197 -3.96 2.62 4.19
C ARG A 197 -3.13 1.53 4.87
N ALA A 198 -3.17 0.30 4.36
CA ALA A 198 -2.40 -0.82 4.92
C ALA A 198 -0.90 -0.55 4.89
N ASP A 199 -0.38 0.08 3.82
CA ASP A 199 1.03 0.46 3.73
C ASP A 199 1.40 1.50 4.80
N ILE A 200 0.53 2.48 5.06
CA ILE A 200 0.74 3.49 6.12
C ILE A 200 0.65 2.85 7.51
N GLU A 201 -0.30 1.95 7.76
CA GLU A 201 -0.42 1.20 9.02
C GLU A 201 0.83 0.35 9.29
N ASN A 202 1.40 -0.27 8.25
CA ASN A 202 2.66 -1.00 8.33
C ASN A 202 3.85 -0.07 8.66
N GLN A 203 3.90 1.13 8.06
CA GLN A 203 4.94 2.11 8.38
C GLN A 203 4.83 2.62 9.83
N ALA A 204 3.61 2.92 10.28
CA ALA A 204 3.34 3.30 11.67
C ALA A 204 3.76 2.19 12.65
N SER A 205 3.45 0.94 12.35
CA SER A 205 3.82 -0.23 13.16
C SER A 205 5.33 -0.42 13.24
N ARG A 206 6.05 -0.25 12.11
CA ARG A 206 7.53 -0.30 12.09
C ARG A 206 8.14 0.82 12.93
N LEU A 207 7.60 2.04 12.85
CA LEU A 207 8.05 3.16 13.66
C LEU A 207 7.82 2.88 15.15
N ALA A 208 6.63 2.40 15.53
CA ALA A 208 6.31 2.02 16.90
C ALA A 208 7.27 0.95 17.42
N ASN A 209 7.57 -0.08 16.62
CA ASN A 209 8.51 -1.12 16.98
C ASN A 209 9.92 -0.55 17.23
N THR A 210 10.41 0.32 16.35
CA THR A 210 11.72 0.98 16.52
C THR A 210 11.80 1.77 17.83
N VAL A 211 10.73 2.48 18.19
CA VAL A 211 10.67 3.23 19.46
C VAL A 211 10.64 2.29 20.67
N LEU A 212 9.88 1.19 20.57
CA LEU A 212 9.80 0.19 21.65
C LEU A 212 11.13 -0.53 21.84
N GLU A 213 11.84 -0.89 20.76
CA GLU A 213 13.19 -1.48 20.83
C GLU A 213 14.17 -0.54 21.55
N GLU A 214 14.13 0.76 21.27
CA GLU A 214 15.01 1.72 21.94
C GLU A 214 14.71 1.81 23.43
N LYS A 215 13.41 1.85 23.80
CA LYS A 215 13.00 1.83 25.21
C LYS A 215 13.39 0.54 25.92
N TRP A 216 13.24 -0.60 25.23
CA TRP A 216 13.68 -1.90 25.76
C TRP A 216 15.18 -1.92 26.00
N ASN A 217 15.98 -1.47 25.04
CA ASN A 217 17.44 -1.42 25.16
C ASN A 217 17.86 -0.51 26.30
N ALA A 218 17.24 0.65 26.46
CA ALA A 218 17.50 1.56 27.57
C ALA A 218 17.17 0.92 28.93
N ALA A 219 16.03 0.23 29.03
CA ALA A 219 15.65 -0.48 30.23
C ALA A 219 16.60 -1.66 30.56
N ALA A 220 17.02 -2.41 29.53
CA ALA A 220 17.98 -3.50 29.68
C ALA A 220 19.35 -2.99 30.17
N ILE A 221 19.84 -1.87 29.63
CA ILE A 221 21.10 -1.24 30.10
C ILE A 221 20.96 -0.80 31.57
N ALA A 222 19.86 -0.16 31.92
CA ALA A 222 19.61 0.24 33.31
C ALA A 222 19.56 -0.96 34.28
N LEU A 223 18.91 -2.05 33.84
CA LEU A 223 18.88 -3.31 34.60
C LEU A 223 20.28 -3.90 34.80
N LEU A 224 21.09 -3.94 33.73
CA LEU A 224 22.47 -4.44 33.76
C LEU A 224 23.36 -3.59 34.70
N GLU A 225 23.17 -2.28 34.70
CA GLU A 225 23.92 -1.39 35.60
C GLU A 225 23.60 -1.67 37.07
N VAL A 226 22.33 -1.82 37.42
CA VAL A 226 21.90 -2.18 38.78
C VAL A 226 22.35 -3.57 39.13
N GLY A 227 22.22 -4.54 38.20
CA GLY A 227 22.67 -5.91 38.38
C GLY A 227 24.18 -6.01 38.62
N GLY A 228 24.98 -5.22 37.89
CA GLY A 228 26.43 -5.15 38.10
C GLY A 228 26.83 -4.63 39.45
N LYS A 229 26.15 -3.56 39.94
CA LYS A 229 26.35 -3.02 41.29
C LYS A 229 25.98 -4.03 42.38
N LEU A 230 24.87 -4.74 42.21
CA LEU A 230 24.41 -5.79 43.13
C LEU A 230 25.41 -6.96 43.16
N TRP A 231 25.87 -7.41 41.99
CA TRP A 231 26.87 -8.47 41.87
C TRP A 231 28.18 -8.08 42.58
N ALA A 232 28.68 -6.86 42.35
CA ALA A 232 29.88 -6.34 43.02
C ALA A 232 29.70 -6.28 44.55
N ALA A 233 28.55 -5.80 45.01
CA ALA A 233 28.25 -5.74 46.45
C ALA A 233 28.24 -7.14 47.12
N GLN A 234 27.64 -8.14 46.45
CA GLN A 234 27.60 -9.53 46.95
C GLN A 234 28.99 -10.17 46.99
N ARG A 235 29.85 -9.88 46.03
CA ARG A 235 31.25 -10.33 46.02
C ARG A 235 32.05 -9.73 47.20
N LEU A 236 31.82 -8.46 47.55
CA LEU A 236 32.50 -7.82 48.69
C LEU A 236 32.14 -8.44 50.04
N ILE A 237 30.94 -9.05 50.15
CA ILE A 237 30.49 -9.71 51.38
C ILE A 237 30.63 -11.24 51.31
N ASN A 238 31.41 -11.77 50.36
CA ASN A 238 31.64 -13.18 50.13
C ASN A 238 30.35 -14.02 49.98
N ARG A 239 29.30 -13.46 49.38
CA ARG A 239 28.07 -14.20 49.02
C ARG A 239 28.07 -14.51 47.52
N ASP A 240 27.55 -15.68 47.16
CA ASP A 240 27.29 -16.00 45.74
C ASP A 240 26.19 -15.15 45.16
N PRO A 241 26.35 -14.60 43.95
CA PRO A 241 25.37 -13.70 43.33
C PRO A 241 24.14 -14.44 42.80
N ILE A 242 23.46 -15.23 43.64
CA ILE A 242 22.27 -16.02 43.31
C ILE A 242 21.07 -15.14 42.93
N ALA A 243 21.06 -13.87 43.39
CA ALA A 243 19.93 -12.97 43.14
C ALA A 243 19.70 -12.64 41.66
N LEU A 244 20.73 -12.72 40.81
CA LEU A 244 20.60 -12.47 39.35
C LEU A 244 20.02 -13.67 38.57
N THR A 245 20.09 -14.87 39.13
CA THR A 245 19.53 -16.08 38.49
C THR A 245 18.03 -16.23 38.72
N ASN A 246 17.46 -15.48 39.68
CA ASN A 246 16.04 -15.54 40.05
C ASN A 246 15.23 -14.33 39.51
N LEU A 247 15.75 -13.62 38.52
CA LEU A 247 15.02 -12.55 37.86
C LEU A 247 13.81 -13.14 37.12
N LYS A 248 12.63 -13.04 37.74
CA LYS A 248 11.36 -13.36 37.05
C LYS A 248 11.03 -12.20 36.12
N ILE A 249 11.17 -12.42 34.82
CA ILE A 249 10.60 -11.52 33.84
C ILE A 249 9.08 -11.71 33.92
N PRO A 250 8.27 -10.62 34.10
CA PRO A 250 6.82 -10.77 34.08
C PRO A 250 6.39 -11.41 32.77
N GLU A 251 5.63 -12.51 32.84
CA GLU A 251 4.99 -13.06 31.67
C GLU A 251 4.03 -12.00 31.11
N GLN A 252 4.19 -11.68 29.82
CA GLN A 252 3.25 -10.79 29.14
C GLN A 252 1.92 -11.56 29.03
N GLY A 253 0.90 -11.08 29.78
CA GLY A 253 -0.49 -11.52 29.65
C GLY A 253 -1.12 -11.00 28.37
#